data_581bd7b26cdc1ab00d8846603bd7f588
#
_entry.id   581bd7b26cdc1ab00d8846603bd7f588
#
_cell.length_a   1.000
_cell.length_b   1.000
_cell.length_c   1.000
_cell.angle_alpha   90.00
_cell.angle_beta   90.00
_cell.angle_gamma   90.00
#
_symmetry.space_group_name_H-M   'P 1'
#
loop_
_entity.id
_entity.type
_entity.pdbx_description
1 polymer ?
#
loop_
_entity_poly.entity_id
_entity_poly.type
_entity_poly.pdbx_seq_one_letter_code
_entity_poly.pdbx_strand_id
1 'polypeptide(L)'
;MPFTTPSYIPKLSFDPPDSIPIHEFLFSNGDKYGRYPIADSLPPFTCGITGKSHSAADVKDRIEWLSAALASDLGFDVNNGSEFDKVIGLFSFNTIDTMLVSWAVHRFSGISSPISPSYSTAELTRQLKAVKCKALFTCATLFPTALEAALAAGIPKARVYLLEIPEKAMKGAKMPIDIKSLDQLVDEGKEQAPLPQLNWSQGQGARQTAFLCSSSGTSGLPKNVMISHRNIIANTLQISTYESNYKSGKPEVLLAVLPMSHSYALIVTGHAGVYRGYNAIVLPGFDLIDVLEAVQKQHIETLWMVPPMVVALIKNLDTAEKYNLTHVKSTVVGASNLTKEVNEQFTRLFPNCQLIQGYGLTETSVVVSMQNRADIMFGSCGHFIPGYEGRLVDRDGKEVTELDTPGELLLRSPTVMLGYLDNEKETKQAFTGDKWLRTGDLMEIRKSNNGHEHLFIVDRVKELIKVRGMQVSPTEIEALLSRHPRVADVCVVPLPHDIAGELPLAFIVRTPAGKDEDERALKQEIHGFVNQELADYKHLAGGIEFLEALPKSASGKTKRGEMKERAKKMADSSKARNTPKVLQVYVYETSDEDSDDGE
;
A
#
# COMPACT_ATOMS: atom_id res chain seq x y z
N MET A 1 14.15 24.30 9.80
CA MET A 1 14.44 23.93 8.39
C MET A 1 13.75 22.58 8.14
N PRO A 2 13.25 22.31 6.94
CA PRO A 2 12.63 21.03 6.64
C PRO A 2 13.64 19.88 6.78
N PHE A 3 13.17 18.73 7.22
CA PHE A 3 13.93 17.49 7.20
C PHE A 3 14.08 17.01 5.76
N THR A 4 15.25 16.47 5.41
CA THR A 4 15.58 16.04 4.05
C THR A 4 16.34 14.73 4.06
N THR A 5 16.62 14.19 2.88
CA THR A 5 17.47 13.01 2.71
C THR A 5 18.85 13.23 3.33
N PRO A 6 19.39 12.26 4.11
CA PRO A 6 20.76 12.34 4.66
C PRO A 6 21.83 12.53 3.58
N SER A 7 22.89 13.27 3.90
CA SER A 7 23.94 13.66 2.94
C SER A 7 24.74 12.51 2.35
N TYR A 8 24.78 11.34 3.02
CA TYR A 8 25.47 10.15 2.52
C TYR A 8 24.68 9.39 1.43
N ILE A 9 23.41 9.73 1.24
CA ILE A 9 22.55 9.16 0.18
C ILE A 9 22.69 10.02 -1.07
N PRO A 10 22.88 9.43 -2.25
CA PRO A 10 23.02 10.16 -3.51
C PRO A 10 21.79 11.06 -3.77
N LYS A 11 22.03 12.24 -4.35
CA LYS A 11 20.96 13.09 -4.87
C LYS A 11 20.52 12.60 -6.25
N LEU A 12 19.34 12.99 -6.69
CA LEU A 12 18.91 12.80 -8.07
C LEU A 12 19.92 13.46 -9.01
N SER A 13 20.35 12.74 -10.06
CA SER A 13 21.32 13.25 -11.04
C SER A 13 20.71 14.29 -12.00
N PHE A 14 19.38 14.33 -12.11
CA PHE A 14 18.62 15.28 -12.89
C PHE A 14 17.19 15.41 -12.34
N ASP A 15 16.51 16.47 -12.71
CA ASP A 15 15.10 16.66 -12.37
C ASP A 15 14.22 15.64 -13.12
N PRO A 16 13.23 15.01 -12.45
CA PRO A 16 12.31 14.10 -13.11
C PRO A 16 11.62 14.78 -14.31
N PRO A 17 11.69 14.18 -15.52
CA PRO A 17 11.08 14.77 -16.71
C PRO A 17 9.57 14.96 -16.51
N ASP A 18 9.07 16.10 -16.96
CA ASP A 18 7.69 16.54 -16.74
C ASP A 18 6.86 16.67 -18.02
N SER A 19 7.43 16.31 -19.16
CA SER A 19 6.83 16.55 -20.49
C SER A 19 6.71 15.27 -21.33
N ILE A 20 6.96 14.11 -20.73
CA ILE A 20 6.90 12.80 -21.41
C ILE A 20 6.00 11.83 -20.62
N PRO A 21 5.35 10.88 -21.32
CA PRO A 21 4.57 9.83 -20.67
C PRO A 21 5.47 8.72 -20.10
N ILE A 22 4.91 7.95 -19.16
CA ILE A 22 5.64 6.88 -18.46
C ILE A 22 6.20 5.83 -19.42
N HIS A 23 5.44 5.40 -20.44
CA HIS A 23 5.90 4.37 -21.38
C HIS A 23 7.11 4.84 -22.18
N GLU A 24 7.16 6.12 -22.58
CA GLU A 24 8.32 6.69 -23.25
C GLU A 24 9.54 6.73 -22.32
N PHE A 25 9.34 7.16 -21.07
CA PHE A 25 10.40 7.15 -20.07
C PHE A 25 11.00 5.75 -19.85
N LEU A 26 10.16 4.70 -19.84
CA LEU A 26 10.60 3.32 -19.59
C LEU A 26 11.16 2.61 -20.84
N PHE A 27 10.67 2.92 -22.04
CA PHE A 27 10.94 2.13 -23.25
C PHE A 27 11.53 2.93 -24.43
N SER A 28 11.89 4.22 -24.22
CA SER A 28 12.62 4.97 -25.23
C SER A 28 14.00 4.36 -25.48
N ASN A 29 14.48 4.48 -26.71
CA ASN A 29 15.81 4.04 -27.06
C ASN A 29 16.88 4.98 -26.47
N GLY A 30 17.89 4.41 -25.81
CA GLY A 30 19.05 5.14 -25.29
C GLY A 30 18.99 5.43 -23.78
N ASP A 31 20.13 5.88 -23.24
CA ASP A 31 20.37 6.11 -21.81
C ASP A 31 19.89 7.50 -21.33
N LYS A 32 19.01 8.15 -22.10
CA LYS A 32 18.60 9.55 -21.90
C LYS A 32 18.17 9.88 -20.47
N TYR A 33 17.58 8.88 -19.77
CA TYR A 33 17.06 9.06 -18.40
C TYR A 33 17.68 8.07 -17.41
N GLY A 34 18.84 7.50 -17.72
CA GLY A 34 19.55 6.58 -16.83
C GLY A 34 18.89 5.22 -16.61
N ARG A 35 17.92 4.84 -17.49
CA ARG A 35 17.32 3.51 -17.49
C ARG A 35 18.37 2.45 -17.83
N TYR A 36 18.30 1.28 -17.20
CA TYR A 36 19.13 0.14 -17.59
C TYR A 36 18.85 -0.23 -19.08
N PRO A 37 19.86 -0.53 -19.89
CA PRO A 37 19.69 -0.77 -21.33
C PRO A 37 18.65 -1.86 -21.62
N ILE A 38 17.74 -1.61 -22.58
CA ILE A 38 16.67 -2.57 -22.94
C ILE A 38 17.26 -3.90 -23.40
N ALA A 39 18.33 -3.85 -24.22
CA ALA A 39 18.97 -5.03 -24.77
C ALA A 39 19.58 -5.95 -23.70
N ASP A 40 20.00 -5.39 -22.56
CA ASP A 40 20.64 -6.08 -21.45
C ASP A 40 19.69 -6.34 -20.27
N SER A 41 18.44 -5.88 -20.39
CA SER A 41 17.41 -6.07 -19.36
C SER A 41 16.94 -7.52 -19.33
N LEU A 42 16.64 -8.01 -18.13
CA LEU A 42 15.86 -9.24 -17.98
C LEU A 42 14.42 -9.01 -18.50
N PRO A 43 13.65 -10.07 -18.82
CA PRO A 43 12.22 -9.93 -19.07
C PRO A 43 11.56 -9.14 -17.94
N PRO A 44 10.79 -8.06 -18.22
CA PRO A 44 10.20 -7.24 -17.15
C PRO A 44 9.32 -8.04 -16.19
N PHE A 45 8.58 -9.00 -16.74
CA PHE A 45 7.68 -9.87 -15.96
C PHE A 45 7.78 -11.31 -16.45
N THR A 46 7.84 -12.23 -15.49
CA THR A 46 7.75 -13.68 -15.72
C THR A 46 6.66 -14.26 -14.83
N CYS A 47 5.76 -15.06 -15.39
CA CYS A 47 4.77 -15.78 -14.59
C CYS A 47 5.48 -16.82 -13.71
N GLY A 48 5.35 -16.70 -12.39
CA GLY A 48 6.00 -17.60 -11.44
C GLY A 48 5.50 -19.05 -11.49
N ILE A 49 4.30 -19.26 -12.07
CA ILE A 49 3.68 -20.60 -12.19
C ILE A 49 4.04 -21.26 -13.52
N THR A 50 3.88 -20.54 -14.65
CA THR A 50 4.04 -21.11 -16.00
C THR A 50 5.42 -20.86 -16.61
N GLY A 51 6.16 -19.87 -16.13
CA GLY A 51 7.41 -19.41 -16.73
C GLY A 51 7.21 -18.53 -17.98
N LYS A 52 5.96 -18.25 -18.41
CA LYS A 52 5.69 -17.36 -19.56
C LYS A 52 6.25 -15.96 -19.27
N SER A 53 6.93 -15.39 -20.25
CA SER A 53 7.50 -14.04 -20.17
C SER A 53 7.60 -13.41 -21.55
N HIS A 54 7.82 -12.10 -21.59
CA HIS A 54 8.14 -11.34 -22.79
C HIS A 54 9.44 -10.56 -22.54
N SER A 55 10.33 -10.47 -23.53
CA SER A 55 11.51 -9.62 -23.42
C SER A 55 11.12 -8.13 -23.28
N ALA A 56 12.02 -7.30 -22.80
CA ALA A 56 11.76 -5.86 -22.71
C ALA A 56 11.49 -5.22 -24.09
N ALA A 57 12.10 -5.76 -25.15
CA ALA A 57 11.83 -5.35 -26.54
C ALA A 57 10.43 -5.76 -26.98
N ASP A 58 10.03 -7.03 -26.73
CA ASP A 58 8.68 -7.50 -27.05
C ASP A 58 7.60 -6.69 -26.31
N VAL A 59 7.83 -6.36 -25.02
CA VAL A 59 6.90 -5.52 -24.25
C VAL A 59 6.74 -4.15 -24.90
N LYS A 60 7.83 -3.53 -25.36
CA LYS A 60 7.79 -2.25 -26.07
C LYS A 60 6.91 -2.33 -27.33
N ASP A 61 7.10 -3.36 -28.16
CA ASP A 61 6.33 -3.54 -29.39
C ASP A 61 4.86 -3.85 -29.06
N ARG A 62 4.60 -4.69 -28.09
CA ARG A 62 3.23 -5.01 -27.61
C ARG A 62 2.49 -3.77 -27.08
N ILE A 63 3.18 -2.80 -26.46
CA ILE A 63 2.58 -1.51 -26.08
C ILE A 63 2.04 -0.78 -27.31
N GLU A 64 2.82 -0.67 -28.39
CA GLU A 64 2.40 0.02 -29.61
C GLU A 64 1.21 -0.69 -30.26
N TRP A 65 1.27 -2.02 -30.40
CA TRP A 65 0.19 -2.80 -31.01
C TRP A 65 -1.10 -2.77 -30.17
N LEU A 66 -1.02 -3.03 -28.87
CA LEU A 66 -2.19 -2.98 -27.99
C LEU A 66 -2.81 -1.59 -27.96
N SER A 67 -2.00 -0.54 -27.97
CA SER A 67 -2.50 0.84 -27.97
C SER A 67 -3.23 1.17 -29.29
N ALA A 68 -2.72 0.69 -30.44
CA ALA A 68 -3.38 0.88 -31.73
C ALA A 68 -4.75 0.18 -31.78
N ALA A 69 -4.81 -1.09 -31.35
CA ALA A 69 -6.06 -1.84 -31.27
C ALA A 69 -7.09 -1.18 -30.36
N LEU A 70 -6.69 -0.80 -29.15
CA LEU A 70 -7.59 -0.15 -28.19
C LEU A 70 -8.09 1.22 -28.67
N ALA A 71 -7.20 2.05 -29.24
CA ALA A 71 -7.58 3.34 -29.78
C ALA A 71 -8.62 3.20 -30.91
N SER A 72 -8.42 2.22 -31.79
CA SER A 72 -9.36 1.89 -32.87
C SER A 72 -10.70 1.36 -32.34
N ASP A 73 -10.67 0.35 -31.46
CA ASP A 73 -11.87 -0.31 -30.92
C ASP A 73 -12.76 0.68 -30.10
N LEU A 74 -12.12 1.64 -29.43
CA LEU A 74 -12.80 2.59 -28.56
C LEU A 74 -13.06 3.95 -29.24
N GLY A 75 -12.53 4.17 -30.43
CA GLY A 75 -12.65 5.42 -31.18
C GLY A 75 -11.88 6.58 -30.52
N PHE A 76 -10.72 6.31 -29.93
CA PHE A 76 -9.91 7.35 -29.26
C PHE A 76 -8.96 8.02 -30.23
N ASP A 77 -8.99 9.34 -30.28
CA ASP A 77 -7.95 10.15 -30.90
C ASP A 77 -6.81 10.37 -29.89
N VAL A 78 -5.57 10.11 -30.33
CA VAL A 78 -4.38 10.15 -29.45
C VAL A 78 -4.12 11.54 -28.92
N ASN A 79 -4.30 12.58 -29.73
CA ASN A 79 -3.95 13.95 -29.44
C ASN A 79 -5.15 14.87 -29.15
N ASN A 80 -6.37 14.35 -29.20
CA ASN A 80 -7.59 15.10 -28.96
C ASN A 80 -8.39 14.55 -27.77
N GLY A 81 -9.20 15.42 -27.15
CA GLY A 81 -10.03 15.09 -26.00
C GLY A 81 -9.22 15.11 -24.69
N SER A 82 -9.95 14.96 -23.58
CA SER A 82 -9.38 14.88 -22.25
C SER A 82 -8.91 13.46 -21.95
N GLU A 83 -7.88 13.33 -21.12
CA GLU A 83 -7.48 12.03 -20.56
C GLU A 83 -8.63 11.35 -19.80
N PHE A 84 -9.54 12.12 -19.18
CA PHE A 84 -10.72 11.61 -18.48
C PHE A 84 -11.80 11.01 -19.41
N ASP A 85 -11.70 11.25 -20.72
CA ASP A 85 -12.52 10.58 -21.72
C ASP A 85 -11.97 9.21 -22.13
N LYS A 86 -10.74 8.87 -21.70
CA LYS A 86 -9.97 7.69 -22.09
C LYS A 86 -9.56 6.84 -20.87
N VAL A 87 -10.47 6.64 -19.93
CA VAL A 87 -10.20 5.87 -18.71
C VAL A 87 -10.44 4.38 -18.95
N ILE A 88 -9.43 3.54 -18.71
CA ILE A 88 -9.50 2.09 -18.79
C ILE A 88 -9.33 1.46 -17.41
N GLY A 89 -10.29 0.63 -17.01
CA GLY A 89 -10.26 -0.11 -15.75
C GLY A 89 -9.47 -1.42 -15.86
N LEU A 90 -8.79 -1.78 -14.77
CA LEU A 90 -8.11 -3.07 -14.61
C LEU A 90 -8.64 -3.74 -13.35
N PHE A 91 -9.48 -4.76 -13.50
CA PHE A 91 -10.05 -5.57 -12.43
C PHE A 91 -9.64 -7.03 -12.59
N SER A 92 -8.41 -7.36 -12.21
CA SER A 92 -7.81 -8.67 -12.40
C SER A 92 -6.87 -9.04 -11.26
N PHE A 93 -6.61 -10.32 -11.10
CA PHE A 93 -5.41 -10.79 -10.39
C PHE A 93 -4.17 -10.30 -11.13
N ASN A 94 -3.01 -10.37 -10.47
CA ASN A 94 -1.75 -10.02 -11.12
C ASN A 94 -1.48 -10.94 -12.31
N THR A 95 -1.07 -10.35 -13.41
CA THR A 95 -0.58 -11.06 -14.61
C THR A 95 0.68 -10.37 -15.15
N ILE A 96 1.41 -11.05 -16.02
CA ILE A 96 2.57 -10.45 -16.70
C ILE A 96 2.18 -9.29 -17.61
N ASP A 97 0.90 -9.20 -18.00
CA ASP A 97 0.37 -8.18 -18.91
C ASP A 97 -0.35 -7.03 -18.20
N THR A 98 -0.49 -7.07 -16.85
CA THR A 98 -1.18 -6.02 -16.10
C THR A 98 -0.60 -4.63 -16.37
N MET A 99 0.73 -4.51 -16.33
CA MET A 99 1.41 -3.24 -16.58
C MET A 99 1.42 -2.85 -18.06
N LEU A 100 1.45 -3.84 -18.95
CA LEU A 100 1.37 -3.63 -20.39
C LEU A 100 0.09 -2.86 -20.78
N VAL A 101 -1.05 -3.24 -20.21
CA VAL A 101 -2.32 -2.51 -20.42
C VAL A 101 -2.18 -1.06 -19.99
N SER A 102 -1.63 -0.79 -18.81
CA SER A 102 -1.47 0.58 -18.31
C SER A 102 -0.59 1.42 -19.25
N TRP A 103 0.52 0.87 -19.71
CA TRP A 103 1.42 1.58 -20.62
C TRP A 103 0.81 1.80 -22.01
N ALA A 104 0.03 0.84 -22.52
CA ALA A 104 -0.71 1.00 -23.77
C ALA A 104 -1.78 2.11 -23.65
N VAL A 105 -2.44 2.22 -22.50
CA VAL A 105 -3.37 3.32 -22.19
C VAL A 105 -2.65 4.67 -22.17
N HIS A 106 -1.48 4.74 -21.59
CA HIS A 106 -0.66 5.97 -21.58
C HIS A 106 -0.18 6.36 -22.98
N ARG A 107 0.00 5.39 -23.91
CA ARG A 107 0.44 5.63 -25.29
C ARG A 107 -0.56 6.43 -26.12
N PHE A 108 -1.85 6.36 -25.80
CA PHE A 108 -2.88 7.22 -26.39
C PHE A 108 -3.39 8.32 -25.44
N SER A 109 -2.57 8.73 -24.47
CA SER A 109 -2.87 9.83 -23.53
C SER A 109 -4.08 9.55 -22.64
N GLY A 110 -4.33 8.28 -22.28
CA GLY A 110 -5.42 7.85 -21.42
C GLY A 110 -5.00 7.62 -19.98
N ILE A 111 -5.97 7.31 -19.13
CA ILE A 111 -5.81 7.01 -17.71
C ILE A 111 -6.02 5.51 -17.45
N SER A 112 -5.08 4.88 -16.77
CA SER A 112 -5.26 3.53 -16.21
C SER A 112 -5.85 3.61 -14.81
N SER A 113 -6.92 2.84 -14.55
CA SER A 113 -7.54 2.72 -13.23
C SER A 113 -7.43 1.29 -12.72
N PRO A 114 -6.36 0.95 -11.98
CA PRO A 114 -6.24 -0.36 -11.35
C PRO A 114 -7.20 -0.48 -10.18
N ILE A 115 -7.99 -1.57 -10.17
CA ILE A 115 -9.08 -1.80 -9.24
C ILE A 115 -8.83 -3.09 -8.46
N SER A 116 -9.07 -3.08 -7.15
CA SER A 116 -8.88 -4.25 -6.30
C SER A 116 -9.71 -5.45 -6.76
N PRO A 117 -9.08 -6.63 -7.00
CA PRO A 117 -9.78 -7.84 -7.41
C PRO A 117 -10.72 -8.40 -6.33
N SER A 118 -10.69 -7.86 -5.13
CA SER A 118 -11.57 -8.25 -4.01
C SER A 118 -12.87 -7.44 -3.92
N TYR A 119 -13.09 -6.48 -4.85
CA TYR A 119 -14.34 -5.72 -4.85
C TYR A 119 -15.53 -6.60 -5.22
N SER A 120 -16.63 -6.41 -4.51
CA SER A 120 -17.94 -6.94 -4.90
C SER A 120 -18.46 -6.25 -6.17
N THR A 121 -19.48 -6.83 -6.81
CA THR A 121 -20.15 -6.21 -7.97
C THR A 121 -20.59 -4.77 -7.68
N ALA A 122 -21.14 -4.53 -6.49
CA ALA A 122 -21.62 -3.18 -6.11
C ALA A 122 -20.46 -2.18 -5.94
N GLU A 123 -19.34 -2.60 -5.32
CA GLU A 123 -18.15 -1.77 -5.16
C GLU A 123 -17.49 -1.48 -6.50
N LEU A 124 -17.36 -2.51 -7.36
CA LEU A 124 -16.81 -2.36 -8.70
C LEU A 124 -17.68 -1.44 -9.55
N THR A 125 -19.01 -1.61 -9.55
CA THR A 125 -19.95 -0.73 -10.28
C THR A 125 -19.78 0.73 -9.86
N ARG A 126 -19.70 0.99 -8.57
CA ARG A 126 -19.49 2.33 -8.03
C ARG A 126 -18.15 2.91 -8.49
N GLN A 127 -17.08 2.11 -8.43
CA GLN A 127 -15.75 2.53 -8.86
C GLN A 127 -15.73 2.87 -10.36
N LEU A 128 -16.26 1.99 -11.21
CA LEU A 128 -16.32 2.21 -12.66
C LEU A 128 -17.08 3.49 -13.03
N LYS A 129 -18.19 3.76 -12.35
CA LYS A 129 -18.96 5.02 -12.52
C LYS A 129 -18.17 6.24 -12.04
N ALA A 130 -17.54 6.14 -10.88
CA ALA A 130 -16.78 7.25 -10.29
C ALA A 130 -15.61 7.70 -11.17
N VAL A 131 -14.90 6.76 -11.80
CA VAL A 131 -13.79 7.06 -12.71
C VAL A 131 -14.24 7.28 -14.17
N LYS A 132 -15.53 7.19 -14.48
CA LYS A 132 -16.10 7.31 -15.84
C LYS A 132 -15.46 6.33 -16.83
N CYS A 133 -15.25 5.09 -16.39
CA CYS A 133 -14.55 4.05 -17.11
C CYS A 133 -15.16 3.77 -18.49
N LYS A 134 -14.35 3.59 -19.54
CA LYS A 134 -14.79 3.37 -20.94
C LYS A 134 -14.67 1.91 -21.37
N ALA A 135 -13.72 1.17 -20.80
CA ALA A 135 -13.53 -0.24 -21.06
C ALA A 135 -12.87 -0.90 -19.83
N LEU A 136 -12.99 -2.21 -19.71
CA LEU A 136 -12.53 -2.96 -18.52
C LEU A 136 -11.72 -4.19 -18.94
N PHE A 137 -10.52 -4.31 -18.44
CA PHE A 137 -9.76 -5.56 -18.47
C PHE A 137 -10.03 -6.36 -17.19
N THR A 138 -10.25 -7.68 -17.36
CA THR A 138 -10.49 -8.62 -16.26
C THR A 138 -9.87 -9.98 -16.57
N CYS A 139 -9.98 -10.95 -15.66
CA CYS A 139 -9.58 -12.33 -15.89
C CYS A 139 -10.77 -13.29 -15.79
N ALA A 140 -10.60 -14.52 -16.27
CA ALA A 140 -11.69 -15.50 -16.36
C ALA A 140 -12.42 -15.73 -15.01
N THR A 141 -11.68 -15.82 -13.92
CA THR A 141 -12.25 -16.03 -12.57
C THR A 141 -13.13 -14.89 -12.09
N LEU A 142 -12.76 -13.65 -12.46
CA LEU A 142 -13.48 -12.43 -12.05
C LEU A 142 -14.50 -11.95 -13.09
N PHE A 143 -14.55 -12.62 -14.24
CA PHE A 143 -15.38 -12.21 -15.38
C PHE A 143 -16.88 -12.06 -15.05
N PRO A 144 -17.55 -12.96 -14.29
CA PRO A 144 -18.96 -12.78 -13.96
C PRO A 144 -19.22 -11.45 -13.21
N THR A 145 -18.43 -11.18 -12.17
CA THR A 145 -18.50 -9.93 -11.40
C THR A 145 -18.17 -8.71 -12.26
N ALA A 146 -17.13 -8.82 -13.10
CA ALA A 146 -16.70 -7.75 -13.99
C ALA A 146 -17.75 -7.39 -15.03
N LEU A 147 -18.38 -8.39 -15.67
CA LEU A 147 -19.41 -8.16 -16.69
C LEU A 147 -20.66 -7.52 -16.09
N GLU A 148 -21.15 -8.04 -14.97
CA GLU A 148 -22.31 -7.48 -14.28
C GLU A 148 -22.07 -6.02 -13.89
N ALA A 149 -20.93 -5.72 -13.27
CA ALA A 149 -20.55 -4.37 -12.87
C ALA A 149 -20.34 -3.43 -14.07
N ALA A 150 -19.71 -3.91 -15.15
CA ALA A 150 -19.50 -3.15 -16.38
C ALA A 150 -20.84 -2.72 -17.01
N LEU A 151 -21.77 -3.67 -17.19
CA LEU A 151 -23.11 -3.40 -17.72
C LEU A 151 -23.88 -2.40 -16.84
N ALA A 152 -23.84 -2.58 -15.51
CA ALA A 152 -24.44 -1.67 -14.55
C ALA A 152 -23.79 -0.27 -14.55
N ALA A 153 -22.54 -0.17 -14.99
CA ALA A 153 -21.83 1.10 -15.16
C ALA A 153 -22.00 1.71 -16.57
N GLY A 154 -22.72 1.05 -17.48
CA GLY A 154 -22.94 1.52 -18.86
C GLY A 154 -21.81 1.14 -19.83
N ILE A 155 -20.90 0.23 -19.46
CA ILE A 155 -19.86 -0.30 -20.31
C ILE A 155 -20.40 -1.54 -21.04
N PRO A 156 -20.48 -1.54 -22.39
CA PRO A 156 -21.01 -2.67 -23.13
C PRO A 156 -20.09 -3.90 -23.05
N LYS A 157 -20.65 -5.12 -23.16
CA LYS A 157 -19.89 -6.39 -23.15
C LYS A 157 -18.70 -6.38 -24.09
N ALA A 158 -18.84 -5.78 -25.28
CA ALA A 158 -17.78 -5.69 -26.29
C ALA A 158 -16.55 -4.87 -25.83
N ARG A 159 -16.65 -4.10 -24.75
CA ARG A 159 -15.54 -3.33 -24.15
C ARG A 159 -15.03 -3.93 -22.86
N VAL A 160 -15.34 -5.21 -22.61
CA VAL A 160 -14.74 -6.02 -21.54
C VAL A 160 -13.75 -6.98 -22.20
N TYR A 161 -12.49 -6.94 -21.77
CA TYR A 161 -11.39 -7.70 -22.35
C TYR A 161 -10.78 -8.64 -21.32
N LEU A 162 -10.13 -9.72 -21.77
CA LEU A 162 -9.55 -10.74 -20.90
C LEU A 162 -8.03 -10.66 -20.84
N LEU A 163 -7.52 -10.72 -19.61
CA LEU A 163 -6.13 -11.02 -19.30
C LEU A 163 -5.99 -12.51 -19.01
N GLU A 164 -4.92 -13.10 -19.52
CA GLU A 164 -4.58 -14.48 -19.25
C GLU A 164 -4.05 -14.63 -17.83
N ILE A 165 -4.55 -15.64 -17.11
CA ILE A 165 -4.07 -16.08 -15.81
C ILE A 165 -3.71 -17.57 -15.86
N PRO A 166 -2.76 -18.05 -15.02
CA PRO A 166 -2.44 -19.48 -14.95
C PRO A 166 -3.67 -20.33 -14.60
N GLU A 167 -3.74 -21.54 -15.15
CA GLU A 167 -4.85 -22.47 -14.92
C GLU A 167 -5.12 -22.69 -13.42
N LYS A 168 -4.05 -22.80 -12.61
CA LYS A 168 -4.15 -22.90 -11.13
C LYS A 168 -4.97 -21.75 -10.52
N ALA A 169 -4.85 -20.53 -11.07
CA ALA A 169 -5.59 -19.35 -10.60
C ALA A 169 -7.02 -19.29 -11.14
N MET A 170 -7.34 -20.05 -12.17
CA MET A 170 -8.69 -20.08 -12.74
C MET A 170 -9.71 -20.75 -11.80
N LYS A 171 -9.29 -21.62 -10.88
CA LYS A 171 -10.16 -22.30 -9.92
C LYS A 171 -11.41 -22.94 -10.57
N GLY A 172 -11.23 -23.52 -11.76
CA GLY A 172 -12.31 -24.15 -12.54
C GLY A 172 -13.16 -23.17 -13.38
N ALA A 173 -12.87 -21.87 -13.37
CA ALA A 173 -13.51 -20.92 -14.28
C ALA A 173 -13.14 -21.25 -15.73
N LYS A 174 -14.11 -21.13 -16.64
CA LYS A 174 -13.88 -21.32 -18.08
C LYS A 174 -13.59 -19.97 -18.75
N MET A 175 -12.73 -20.00 -19.76
CA MET A 175 -12.52 -18.82 -20.60
C MET A 175 -13.81 -18.48 -21.35
N PRO A 176 -14.31 -17.22 -21.25
CA PRO A 176 -15.44 -16.78 -22.05
C PRO A 176 -15.11 -16.81 -23.55
N ILE A 177 -15.98 -17.41 -24.36
CA ILE A 177 -15.72 -17.67 -25.79
C ILE A 177 -15.82 -16.39 -26.64
N ASP A 178 -16.76 -15.48 -26.28
CA ASP A 178 -17.08 -14.30 -27.10
C ASP A 178 -16.49 -13.00 -26.56
N ILE A 179 -15.33 -13.08 -25.90
CA ILE A 179 -14.65 -11.93 -25.31
C ILE A 179 -13.22 -11.88 -25.83
N LYS A 180 -12.84 -10.75 -26.38
CA LYS A 180 -11.46 -10.56 -26.86
C LYS A 180 -10.45 -10.68 -25.73
N SER A 181 -9.40 -11.45 -25.93
CA SER A 181 -8.23 -11.48 -25.04
C SER A 181 -7.26 -10.35 -25.37
N LEU A 182 -6.36 -10.05 -24.46
CA LEU A 182 -5.26 -9.11 -24.70
C LEU A 182 -4.40 -9.54 -25.90
N ASP A 183 -4.07 -10.83 -26.01
CA ASP A 183 -3.25 -11.33 -27.14
C ASP A 183 -3.97 -11.16 -28.47
N GLN A 184 -5.29 -11.37 -28.55
CA GLN A 184 -6.07 -11.07 -29.75
C GLN A 184 -6.03 -9.58 -30.11
N LEU A 185 -6.15 -8.67 -29.12
CA LEU A 185 -6.01 -7.23 -29.38
C LEU A 185 -4.60 -6.87 -29.86
N VAL A 186 -3.56 -7.48 -29.28
CA VAL A 186 -2.17 -7.29 -29.75
C VAL A 186 -2.02 -7.74 -31.20
N ASP A 187 -2.59 -8.90 -31.56
CA ASP A 187 -2.52 -9.41 -32.95
C ASP A 187 -3.31 -8.51 -33.92
N GLU A 188 -4.50 -8.04 -33.54
CA GLU A 188 -5.23 -7.03 -34.31
C GLU A 188 -4.42 -5.74 -34.50
N GLY A 189 -3.72 -5.30 -33.48
CA GLY A 189 -2.92 -4.06 -33.49
C GLY A 189 -1.67 -4.16 -34.38
N LYS A 190 -1.11 -5.35 -34.58
CA LYS A 190 0.01 -5.57 -35.53
C LYS A 190 -0.36 -5.23 -36.97
N GLU A 191 -1.63 -5.43 -37.32
CA GLU A 191 -2.16 -5.18 -38.66
C GLU A 191 -2.59 -3.71 -38.86
N GLN A 192 -2.53 -2.90 -37.84
CA GLN A 192 -2.93 -1.49 -37.88
C GLN A 192 -1.73 -0.55 -38.10
N ALA A 193 -2.02 0.65 -38.60
CA ALA A 193 -1.02 1.69 -38.68
C ALA A 193 -0.58 2.13 -37.26
N PRO A 194 0.70 2.40 -37.04
CA PRO A 194 1.19 2.92 -35.77
C PRO A 194 0.45 4.21 -35.38
N LEU A 195 0.18 4.36 -34.09
CA LEU A 195 -0.43 5.59 -33.57
C LEU A 195 0.48 6.81 -33.82
N PRO A 196 -0.09 8.00 -34.07
CA PRO A 196 0.68 9.22 -34.17
C PRO A 196 1.45 9.49 -32.87
N GLN A 197 2.55 10.26 -32.99
CA GLN A 197 3.30 10.70 -31.82
C GLN A 197 2.43 11.61 -30.92
N LEU A 198 2.66 11.54 -29.62
CA LEU A 198 1.99 12.42 -28.66
C LEU A 198 2.51 13.85 -28.81
N ASN A 199 1.59 14.80 -28.97
CA ASN A 199 1.89 16.24 -29.08
C ASN A 199 1.86 16.90 -27.68
N TRP A 200 2.59 16.37 -26.73
CA TRP A 200 2.60 16.89 -25.38
C TRP A 200 3.36 18.22 -25.27
N SER A 201 2.73 19.20 -24.64
CA SER A 201 3.36 20.47 -24.31
C SER A 201 4.30 20.35 -23.10
N GLN A 202 5.18 21.32 -22.93
CA GLN A 202 6.05 21.39 -21.76
C GLN A 202 5.24 21.31 -20.45
N GLY A 203 5.69 20.48 -19.52
CA GLY A 203 5.04 20.25 -18.24
C GLY A 203 3.74 19.44 -18.31
N GLN A 204 3.36 18.89 -19.47
CA GLN A 204 2.11 18.11 -19.58
C GLN A 204 2.15 16.85 -18.73
N GLY A 205 3.26 16.14 -18.69
CA GLY A 205 3.40 14.93 -17.84
C GLY A 205 3.26 15.20 -16.34
N ALA A 206 3.48 16.47 -15.91
CA ALA A 206 3.23 16.87 -14.53
C ALA A 206 1.77 17.19 -14.24
N ARG A 207 0.96 17.50 -15.26
CA ARG A 207 -0.46 17.89 -15.10
C ARG A 207 -1.41 16.79 -15.47
N GLN A 208 -1.02 15.91 -16.39
CA GLN A 208 -1.87 14.85 -16.91
C GLN A 208 -1.91 13.66 -15.94
N THR A 209 -3.11 13.23 -15.60
CA THR A 209 -3.33 12.05 -14.78
C THR A 209 -2.96 10.79 -15.57
N ALA A 210 -2.09 9.97 -15.02
CA ALA A 210 -1.71 8.66 -15.57
C ALA A 210 -2.52 7.53 -14.92
N PHE A 211 -2.71 7.64 -13.61
CA PHE A 211 -3.41 6.63 -12.81
C PHE A 211 -4.48 7.24 -11.91
N LEU A 212 -5.59 6.51 -11.77
CA LEU A 212 -6.59 6.70 -10.72
C LEU A 212 -6.50 5.53 -9.77
N CYS A 213 -5.81 5.74 -8.64
CA CYS A 213 -5.64 4.72 -7.62
C CYS A 213 -6.58 4.98 -6.44
N SER A 214 -7.31 3.96 -5.98
CA SER A 214 -8.15 4.08 -4.80
C SER A 214 -7.30 4.15 -3.54
N SER A 215 -7.51 5.17 -2.69
CA SER A 215 -7.02 5.19 -1.32
C SER A 215 -8.17 4.92 -0.34
N SER A 216 -7.87 4.14 0.71
CA SER A 216 -8.82 3.92 1.81
C SER A 216 -8.88 5.17 2.67
N GLY A 217 -9.69 6.14 2.27
CA GLY A 217 -9.90 7.35 3.05
C GLY A 217 -10.42 7.06 4.45
N THR A 218 -10.02 7.86 5.42
CA THR A 218 -10.51 7.80 6.81
C THR A 218 -11.99 8.18 6.94
N SER A 219 -12.65 8.64 5.87
CA SER A 219 -14.04 9.10 5.81
C SER A 219 -15.06 8.06 5.31
N GLY A 220 -14.63 6.80 5.10
CA GLY A 220 -15.53 5.67 4.79
C GLY A 220 -15.54 5.21 3.33
N LEU A 221 -15.72 6.08 2.34
CA LEU A 221 -15.68 5.68 0.92
C LEU A 221 -14.26 5.86 0.34
N PRO A 222 -13.80 4.93 -0.52
CA PRO A 222 -12.52 5.07 -1.21
C PRO A 222 -12.49 6.35 -2.05
N LYS A 223 -11.35 7.06 -2.01
CA LYS A 223 -11.08 8.25 -2.83
C LYS A 223 -10.20 7.86 -3.99
N ASN A 224 -10.46 8.42 -5.18
CA ASN A 224 -9.62 8.23 -6.35
C ASN A 224 -8.52 9.28 -6.38
N VAL A 225 -7.30 8.87 -6.09
CA VAL A 225 -6.09 9.70 -6.11
C VAL A 225 -5.66 9.88 -7.55
N MET A 226 -5.52 11.12 -8.00
CA MET A 226 -5.00 11.48 -9.33
C MET A 226 -3.47 11.52 -9.28
N ILE A 227 -2.83 10.53 -9.89
CA ILE A 227 -1.37 10.40 -9.96
C ILE A 227 -0.92 10.76 -11.38
N SER A 228 -0.03 11.75 -11.52
CA SER A 228 0.47 12.18 -12.82
C SER A 228 1.59 11.28 -13.34
N HIS A 229 1.91 11.41 -14.63
CA HIS A 229 3.06 10.72 -15.22
C HIS A 229 4.37 11.11 -14.52
N ARG A 230 4.56 12.41 -14.25
CA ARG A 230 5.74 12.89 -13.54
C ARG A 230 5.85 12.31 -12.12
N ASN A 231 4.73 12.14 -11.42
CA ASN A 231 4.75 11.55 -10.08
C ASN A 231 5.36 10.14 -10.09
N ILE A 232 4.94 9.29 -11.04
CA ILE A 232 5.45 7.92 -11.21
C ILE A 232 6.94 7.94 -11.59
N ILE A 233 7.31 8.76 -12.59
CA ILE A 233 8.68 8.89 -13.04
C ILE A 233 9.58 9.36 -11.90
N ALA A 234 9.14 10.35 -11.13
CA ALA A 234 9.88 10.89 -9.99
C ALA A 234 10.12 9.82 -8.92
N ASN A 235 9.07 9.09 -8.50
CA ASN A 235 9.24 8.07 -7.46
C ASN A 235 10.11 6.90 -7.95
N THR A 236 10.00 6.53 -9.23
CA THR A 236 10.88 5.54 -9.87
C THR A 236 12.36 5.94 -9.79
N LEU A 237 12.67 7.19 -10.13
CA LEU A 237 14.03 7.74 -10.04
C LEU A 237 14.52 7.83 -8.60
N GLN A 238 13.68 8.29 -7.69
CA GLN A 238 13.99 8.43 -6.26
C GLN A 238 14.34 7.08 -5.62
N ILE A 239 13.52 6.05 -5.84
CA ILE A 239 13.78 4.69 -5.35
C ILE A 239 15.08 4.16 -5.95
N SER A 240 15.26 4.30 -7.27
CA SER A 240 16.44 3.80 -7.97
C SER A 240 17.73 4.48 -7.49
N THR A 241 17.68 5.80 -7.28
CA THR A 241 18.80 6.57 -6.73
C THR A 241 19.12 6.17 -5.28
N TYR A 242 18.08 6.01 -4.44
CA TYR A 242 18.26 5.59 -3.05
C TYR A 242 18.92 4.23 -2.94
N GLU A 243 18.46 3.26 -3.72
CA GLU A 243 19.01 1.89 -3.69
C GLU A 243 20.35 1.77 -4.39
N SER A 244 20.73 2.70 -5.29
CA SER A 244 22.07 2.69 -5.93
C SER A 244 23.21 2.82 -4.93
N ASN A 245 22.94 3.31 -3.72
CA ASN A 245 23.90 3.41 -2.63
C ASN A 245 24.37 2.05 -2.10
N TYR A 246 23.61 0.97 -2.33
CA TYR A 246 23.94 -0.36 -1.80
C TYR A 246 23.67 -1.53 -2.75
N LYS A 247 23.06 -1.30 -3.92
CA LYS A 247 22.85 -2.32 -4.94
C LYS A 247 23.94 -2.27 -6.01
N SER A 248 24.23 -3.43 -6.60
CA SER A 248 25.34 -3.60 -7.56
C SER A 248 25.14 -2.90 -8.91
N GLY A 249 23.96 -2.35 -9.17
CA GLY A 249 23.57 -1.81 -10.48
C GLY A 249 23.28 -2.88 -11.56
N LYS A 250 23.40 -4.17 -11.24
CA LYS A 250 23.02 -5.28 -12.14
C LYS A 250 21.53 -5.60 -11.96
N PRO A 251 20.85 -6.09 -13.02
CA PRO A 251 19.49 -6.58 -12.92
C PRO A 251 19.35 -7.69 -11.87
N GLU A 252 18.27 -7.61 -11.09
CA GLU A 252 17.89 -8.57 -10.05
C GLU A 252 16.56 -9.25 -10.39
N VAL A 253 16.30 -10.39 -9.74
CA VAL A 253 15.00 -11.06 -9.78
C VAL A 253 14.25 -10.73 -8.51
N LEU A 254 13.02 -10.22 -8.64
CA LEU A 254 12.18 -9.82 -7.53
C LEU A 254 10.82 -10.52 -7.52
N LEU A 255 10.23 -10.67 -6.34
CA LEU A 255 8.88 -11.23 -6.17
C LEU A 255 7.82 -10.15 -6.38
N ALA A 256 6.88 -10.40 -7.30
CA ALA A 256 5.71 -9.56 -7.56
C ALA A 256 4.42 -10.29 -7.14
N VAL A 257 4.17 -10.38 -5.84
CA VAL A 257 3.00 -11.03 -5.24
C VAL A 257 2.00 -10.03 -4.66
N LEU A 258 2.44 -8.80 -4.38
CA LEU A 258 1.56 -7.72 -3.95
C LEU A 258 0.57 -7.37 -5.07
N PRO A 259 -0.69 -7.01 -4.75
CA PRO A 259 -1.66 -6.63 -5.76
C PRO A 259 -1.17 -5.45 -6.62
N MET A 260 -1.03 -5.64 -7.93
CA MET A 260 -0.66 -4.58 -8.88
C MET A 260 -1.76 -3.51 -9.03
N SER A 261 -2.95 -3.78 -8.51
CA SER A 261 -4.02 -2.79 -8.34
C SER A 261 -3.76 -1.79 -7.21
N HIS A 262 -2.79 -2.07 -6.35
CA HIS A 262 -2.36 -1.16 -5.28
C HIS A 262 -1.09 -0.42 -5.68
N SER A 263 -1.04 0.88 -5.37
CA SER A 263 0.08 1.75 -5.73
C SER A 263 1.46 1.20 -5.30
N TYR A 264 1.54 0.44 -4.20
CA TYR A 264 2.79 -0.17 -3.73
C TYR A 264 3.41 -1.08 -4.81
N ALA A 265 2.73 -2.12 -5.24
CA ALA A 265 3.25 -3.01 -6.30
C ALA A 265 3.38 -2.28 -7.64
N LEU A 266 2.39 -1.45 -7.98
CA LEU A 266 2.38 -0.65 -9.19
C LEU A 266 3.71 0.11 -9.37
N ILE A 267 4.24 0.73 -8.32
CA ILE A 267 5.45 1.53 -8.40
C ILE A 267 6.70 0.66 -8.27
N VAL A 268 6.83 -0.12 -7.19
CA VAL A 268 8.11 -0.77 -6.87
C VAL A 268 8.44 -1.93 -7.80
N THR A 269 7.44 -2.74 -8.17
CA THR A 269 7.63 -3.85 -9.11
C THR A 269 7.32 -3.45 -10.55
N GLY A 270 6.24 -2.69 -10.74
CA GLY A 270 5.75 -2.32 -12.07
C GLY A 270 6.58 -1.24 -12.78
N HIS A 271 7.20 -0.31 -12.08
CA HIS A 271 7.95 0.79 -12.68
C HIS A 271 9.43 0.80 -12.28
N ALA A 272 9.76 0.82 -10.98
CA ALA A 272 11.15 0.89 -10.54
C ALA A 272 11.94 -0.37 -10.92
N GLY A 273 11.34 -1.56 -10.83
CA GLY A 273 11.95 -2.80 -11.30
C GLY A 273 12.25 -2.77 -12.80
N VAL A 274 11.28 -2.34 -13.60
CA VAL A 274 11.42 -2.26 -15.06
C VAL A 274 12.47 -1.22 -15.48
N TYR A 275 12.50 -0.07 -14.83
CA TYR A 275 13.52 0.97 -15.06
C TYR A 275 14.95 0.44 -14.83
N ARG A 276 15.13 -0.45 -13.87
CA ARG A 276 16.43 -1.09 -13.55
C ARG A 276 16.75 -2.33 -14.38
N GLY A 277 15.87 -2.72 -15.31
CA GLY A 277 16.03 -3.93 -16.09
C GLY A 277 15.79 -5.24 -15.33
N TYR A 278 15.13 -5.18 -14.18
CA TYR A 278 14.86 -6.33 -13.31
C TYR A 278 13.78 -7.25 -13.88
N ASN A 279 13.77 -8.50 -13.40
CA ASN A 279 12.69 -9.45 -13.66
C ASN A 279 11.77 -9.55 -12.43
N ALA A 280 10.51 -9.19 -12.60
CA ALA A 280 9.48 -9.39 -11.59
C ALA A 280 8.77 -10.74 -11.81
N ILE A 281 8.93 -11.67 -10.87
CA ILE A 281 8.25 -12.97 -10.87
C ILE A 281 6.84 -12.77 -10.35
N VAL A 282 5.87 -12.81 -11.26
CA VAL A 282 4.47 -12.48 -10.98
C VAL A 282 3.72 -13.71 -10.50
N LEU A 283 3.11 -13.58 -9.33
CA LEU A 283 2.12 -14.52 -8.82
C LEU A 283 0.74 -13.84 -8.79
N PRO A 284 -0.35 -14.56 -9.13
CA PRO A 284 -1.71 -14.01 -9.14
C PRO A 284 -2.16 -13.44 -7.79
N GLY A 285 -1.62 -13.97 -6.70
CA GLY A 285 -1.85 -13.56 -5.32
C GLY A 285 -0.93 -14.31 -4.38
N PHE A 286 -1.06 -14.06 -3.08
CA PHE A 286 -0.26 -14.74 -2.08
C PHE A 286 -0.79 -16.15 -1.79
N ASP A 287 -0.02 -17.15 -2.16
CA ASP A 287 -0.09 -18.52 -1.67
C ASP A 287 1.30 -18.89 -1.16
N LEU A 288 1.38 -19.47 0.04
CA LEU A 288 2.66 -19.75 0.69
C LEU A 288 3.53 -20.69 -0.13
N ILE A 289 2.95 -21.75 -0.67
CA ILE A 289 3.69 -22.75 -1.45
C ILE A 289 4.16 -22.16 -2.78
N ASP A 290 3.29 -21.42 -3.48
CA ASP A 290 3.64 -20.77 -4.74
C ASP A 290 4.79 -19.78 -4.55
N VAL A 291 4.79 -19.02 -3.44
CA VAL A 291 5.87 -18.09 -3.10
C VAL A 291 7.19 -18.84 -2.85
N LEU A 292 7.17 -19.89 -2.03
CA LEU A 292 8.37 -20.67 -1.70
C LEU A 292 8.94 -21.37 -2.95
N GLU A 293 8.07 -21.95 -3.79
CA GLU A 293 8.48 -22.55 -5.07
C GLU A 293 9.08 -21.52 -6.03
N ALA A 294 8.43 -20.35 -6.16
CA ALA A 294 8.94 -19.28 -7.03
C ALA A 294 10.30 -18.77 -6.54
N VAL A 295 10.48 -18.55 -5.23
CA VAL A 295 11.76 -18.12 -4.66
C VAL A 295 12.87 -19.10 -5.00
N GLN A 296 12.63 -20.40 -4.81
CA GLN A 296 13.61 -21.43 -5.10
C GLN A 296 13.89 -21.57 -6.59
N LYS A 297 12.84 -21.70 -7.43
CA LYS A 297 12.98 -22.00 -8.88
C LYS A 297 13.54 -20.83 -9.68
N GLN A 298 13.13 -19.60 -9.32
CA GLN A 298 13.50 -18.39 -10.06
C GLN A 298 14.67 -17.63 -9.42
N HIS A 299 15.27 -18.18 -8.35
CA HIS A 299 16.39 -17.55 -7.63
C HIS A 299 16.09 -16.10 -7.22
N ILE A 300 14.91 -15.86 -6.65
CA ILE A 300 14.46 -14.52 -6.28
C ILE A 300 15.38 -13.91 -5.22
N GLU A 301 15.86 -12.70 -5.46
CA GLU A 301 16.81 -11.99 -4.62
C GLU A 301 16.15 -10.92 -3.73
N THR A 302 15.05 -10.33 -4.19
CA THR A 302 14.33 -9.26 -3.47
C THR A 302 12.85 -9.59 -3.29
N LEU A 303 12.38 -9.52 -2.03
CA LEU A 303 10.98 -9.71 -1.68
C LEU A 303 10.36 -8.36 -1.31
N TRP A 304 9.25 -8.00 -1.97
CA TRP A 304 8.39 -6.89 -1.57
C TRP A 304 7.15 -7.47 -0.90
N MET A 305 6.99 -7.21 0.40
CA MET A 305 5.98 -7.87 1.22
C MET A 305 5.21 -6.88 2.10
N VAL A 306 4.16 -7.41 2.73
CA VAL A 306 3.43 -6.77 3.83
C VAL A 306 3.48 -7.68 5.07
N PRO A 307 3.33 -7.16 6.30
CA PRO A 307 3.47 -7.94 7.52
C PRO A 307 2.71 -9.26 7.57
N PRO A 308 1.45 -9.39 7.10
CA PRO A 308 0.77 -10.69 7.10
C PRO A 308 1.48 -11.78 6.30
N MET A 309 2.17 -11.43 5.20
CA MET A 309 2.94 -12.38 4.40
C MET A 309 4.19 -12.85 5.15
N VAL A 310 4.88 -11.92 5.81
CA VAL A 310 6.04 -12.23 6.67
C VAL A 310 5.61 -13.15 7.80
N VAL A 311 4.50 -12.84 8.48
CA VAL A 311 3.95 -13.67 9.56
C VAL A 311 3.55 -15.06 9.03
N ALA A 312 2.99 -15.17 7.83
CA ALA A 312 2.67 -16.47 7.23
C ALA A 312 3.90 -17.34 7.00
N LEU A 313 5.02 -16.75 6.54
CA LEU A 313 6.29 -17.45 6.38
C LEU A 313 6.85 -17.97 7.71
N ILE A 314 6.92 -17.12 8.75
CA ILE A 314 7.48 -17.51 10.05
C ILE A 314 6.59 -18.47 10.84
N LYS A 315 5.26 -18.45 10.64
CA LYS A 315 4.34 -19.42 11.26
C LYS A 315 4.40 -20.82 10.61
N ASN A 316 5.03 -20.94 9.45
CA ASN A 316 5.16 -22.20 8.70
C ASN A 316 6.62 -22.56 8.44
N LEU A 317 7.49 -22.39 9.45
CA LEU A 317 8.93 -22.64 9.36
C LEU A 317 9.23 -24.05 8.83
N ASP A 318 8.61 -25.09 9.38
CA ASP A 318 8.80 -26.49 8.96
C ASP A 318 8.53 -26.70 7.45
N THR A 319 7.68 -25.88 6.86
CA THR A 319 7.42 -25.92 5.42
C THR A 319 8.44 -25.08 4.67
N ALA A 320 8.75 -23.88 5.15
CA ALA A 320 9.67 -22.96 4.48
C ALA A 320 11.11 -23.51 4.43
N GLU A 321 11.56 -24.19 5.47
CA GLU A 321 12.89 -24.80 5.54
C GLU A 321 13.12 -25.95 4.53
N LYS A 322 12.07 -26.47 3.90
CA LYS A 322 12.19 -27.46 2.82
C LYS A 322 12.62 -26.86 1.49
N TYR A 323 12.63 -25.52 1.37
CA TYR A 323 12.97 -24.81 0.16
C TYR A 323 14.32 -24.09 0.30
N ASN A 324 15.04 -23.97 -0.82
CA ASN A 324 16.27 -23.19 -0.84
C ASN A 324 15.94 -21.69 -0.97
N LEU A 325 16.04 -20.97 0.13
CA LEU A 325 15.76 -19.53 0.23
C LEU A 325 17.04 -18.67 0.32
N THR A 326 18.22 -19.27 0.13
CA THR A 326 19.51 -18.58 0.31
C THR A 326 19.79 -17.48 -0.71
N HIS A 327 19.05 -17.46 -1.81
CA HIS A 327 19.14 -16.42 -2.84
C HIS A 327 18.58 -15.07 -2.39
N VAL A 328 17.68 -15.07 -1.39
CA VAL A 328 17.03 -13.85 -0.90
C VAL A 328 18.03 -12.98 -0.17
N LYS A 329 18.32 -11.80 -0.71
CA LYS A 329 19.27 -10.82 -0.18
C LYS A 329 18.59 -9.66 0.55
N SER A 330 17.33 -9.38 0.18
CA SER A 330 16.60 -8.20 0.66
C SER A 330 15.11 -8.49 0.74
N THR A 331 14.50 -8.10 1.85
CA THR A 331 13.03 -8.04 1.98
C THR A 331 12.62 -6.65 2.42
N VAL A 332 11.79 -6.00 1.62
CA VAL A 332 11.23 -4.69 1.95
C VAL A 332 9.79 -4.87 2.39
N VAL A 333 9.49 -4.39 3.58
CA VAL A 333 8.15 -4.48 4.18
C VAL A 333 7.57 -3.08 4.33
N GLY A 334 6.41 -2.87 3.75
CA GLY A 334 5.66 -1.63 3.85
C GLY A 334 4.25 -1.85 4.38
N ALA A 335 3.45 -0.80 4.38
CA ALA A 335 2.04 -0.76 4.75
C ALA A 335 1.74 -0.79 6.26
N SER A 336 2.54 -1.40 7.12
CA SER A 336 2.47 -1.32 8.59
C SER A 336 3.78 -1.79 9.23
N ASN A 337 3.99 -1.44 10.50
CA ASN A 337 5.20 -1.81 11.23
C ASN A 337 5.23 -3.31 11.55
N LEU A 338 6.45 -3.86 11.60
CA LEU A 338 6.73 -5.19 12.14
C LEU A 338 7.12 -5.10 13.61
N THR A 339 6.70 -6.08 14.42
CA THR A 339 7.19 -6.18 15.80
C THR A 339 8.64 -6.72 15.80
N LYS A 340 9.34 -6.49 16.93
CA LYS A 340 10.72 -6.95 17.10
C LYS A 340 10.82 -8.46 16.99
N GLU A 341 9.88 -9.17 17.58
CA GLU A 341 9.81 -10.64 17.59
C GLU A 341 9.66 -11.21 16.17
N VAL A 342 8.80 -10.59 15.35
CA VAL A 342 8.61 -10.98 13.94
C VAL A 342 9.90 -10.76 13.15
N ASN A 343 10.59 -9.65 13.38
CA ASN A 343 11.87 -9.36 12.73
C ASN A 343 12.94 -10.38 13.09
N GLU A 344 13.09 -10.71 14.38
CA GLU A 344 14.07 -11.71 14.85
C GLU A 344 13.79 -13.10 14.28
N GLN A 345 12.54 -13.54 14.22
CA GLN A 345 12.15 -14.82 13.63
C GLN A 345 12.39 -14.84 12.12
N PHE A 346 12.09 -13.76 11.43
CA PHE A 346 12.36 -13.63 10.00
C PHE A 346 13.85 -13.72 9.69
N THR A 347 14.70 -13.06 10.48
CA THR A 347 16.16 -13.11 10.30
C THR A 347 16.72 -14.51 10.51
N ARG A 348 16.10 -15.35 11.34
CA ARG A 348 16.50 -16.76 11.48
C ARG A 348 16.20 -17.58 10.22
N LEU A 349 15.02 -17.34 9.60
CA LEU A 349 14.64 -18.03 8.35
C LEU A 349 15.49 -17.56 7.15
N PHE A 350 15.84 -16.28 7.13
CA PHE A 350 16.60 -15.65 6.05
C PHE A 350 17.90 -15.01 6.56
N PRO A 351 18.91 -15.80 6.96
CA PRO A 351 20.10 -15.27 7.65
C PRO A 351 20.94 -14.34 6.78
N ASN A 352 20.85 -14.46 5.45
CA ASN A 352 21.57 -13.61 4.49
C ASN A 352 20.72 -12.42 4.00
N CYS A 353 19.48 -12.32 4.45
CA CYS A 353 18.53 -11.32 4.00
C CYS A 353 18.48 -10.14 4.98
N GLN A 354 18.53 -8.94 4.45
CA GLN A 354 18.22 -7.73 5.22
C GLN A 354 16.74 -7.40 5.12
N LEU A 355 16.10 -7.28 6.27
CA LEU A 355 14.73 -6.82 6.36
C LEU A 355 14.71 -5.29 6.49
N ILE A 356 14.10 -4.63 5.53
CA ILE A 356 14.02 -3.17 5.38
C ILE A 356 12.57 -2.76 5.56
N GLN A 357 12.31 -1.75 6.37
CA GLN A 357 10.99 -1.14 6.47
C GLN A 357 10.93 0.15 5.67
N GLY A 358 9.77 0.43 5.07
CA GLY A 358 9.50 1.64 4.32
C GLY A 358 8.12 2.22 4.64
N TYR A 359 7.99 3.53 4.41
CA TYR A 359 6.75 4.27 4.58
C TYR A 359 6.37 4.97 3.29
N GLY A 360 5.07 5.07 3.06
CA GLY A 360 4.51 5.79 1.94
C GLY A 360 2.99 5.74 1.86
N LEU A 361 2.46 6.54 0.96
CA LEU A 361 1.03 6.76 0.76
C LEU A 361 0.72 6.70 -0.73
N THR A 362 -0.53 6.39 -1.08
CA THR A 362 -1.00 6.52 -2.47
C THR A 362 -0.87 7.95 -2.96
N GLU A 363 -1.13 8.91 -2.07
CA GLU A 363 -1.05 10.36 -2.30
C GLU A 363 0.36 10.88 -2.55
N THR A 364 1.40 10.06 -2.32
CA THR A 364 2.82 10.38 -2.59
C THR A 364 3.42 9.48 -3.68
N SER A 365 2.59 8.81 -4.47
CA SER A 365 3.03 7.81 -5.45
C SER A 365 3.89 6.71 -4.81
N VAL A 366 3.65 6.41 -3.56
CA VAL A 366 4.08 5.36 -2.68
C VAL A 366 5.28 5.68 -1.79
N VAL A 367 6.51 5.56 -2.27
CA VAL A 367 7.66 5.53 -1.34
C VAL A 367 8.06 6.95 -0.95
N VAL A 368 8.03 7.22 0.34
CA VAL A 368 8.48 8.47 0.98
C VAL A 368 9.80 8.26 1.69
N SER A 369 9.90 7.14 2.44
CA SER A 369 11.09 6.80 3.19
C SER A 369 11.33 5.30 3.22
N MET A 370 12.58 4.90 3.38
CA MET A 370 13.02 3.52 3.57
C MET A 370 14.24 3.47 4.48
N GLN A 371 14.40 2.38 5.21
CA GLN A 371 15.65 2.09 5.90
C GLN A 371 16.79 1.84 4.90
N ASN A 372 17.97 2.29 5.22
CA ASN A 372 19.18 2.02 4.45
C ASN A 372 19.98 0.90 5.10
N ARG A 373 20.59 0.04 4.29
CA ARG A 373 21.42 -1.07 4.79
C ARG A 373 22.59 -0.61 5.68
N ALA A 374 23.11 0.58 5.43
CA ALA A 374 24.20 1.16 6.21
C ALA A 374 23.76 1.74 7.55
N ASP A 375 22.45 1.99 7.72
CA ASP A 375 21.89 2.61 8.93
C ASP A 375 20.47 2.09 9.16
N ILE A 376 20.36 0.95 9.85
CA ILE A 376 19.09 0.32 10.22
C ILE A 376 18.78 0.63 11.67
N MET A 377 17.61 1.20 11.93
CA MET A 377 17.10 1.47 13.27
C MET A 377 15.75 0.78 13.44
N PHE A 378 15.66 -0.14 14.41
CA PHE A 378 14.46 -0.93 14.61
C PHE A 378 13.24 -0.04 14.91
N GLY A 379 12.08 -0.37 14.29
CA GLY A 379 10.84 0.39 14.42
C GLY A 379 10.76 1.66 13.56
N SER A 380 11.88 2.06 12.95
CA SER A 380 11.95 3.19 12.04
C SER A 380 11.40 2.85 10.66
N CYS A 381 10.81 3.85 9.99
CA CYS A 381 10.51 3.83 8.56
C CYS A 381 11.71 4.28 7.70
N GLY A 382 12.88 4.49 8.30
CA GLY A 382 14.11 4.91 7.63
C GLY A 382 14.18 6.42 7.35
N HIS A 383 14.93 6.74 6.31
CA HIS A 383 15.20 8.10 5.86
C HIS A 383 14.32 8.50 4.70
N PHE A 384 14.08 9.78 4.51
CA PHE A 384 13.52 10.29 3.26
C PHE A 384 14.36 9.84 2.07
N ILE A 385 13.69 9.36 1.02
CA ILE A 385 14.34 9.12 -0.26
C ILE A 385 14.61 10.46 -0.98
N PRO A 386 15.54 10.52 -1.95
CA PRO A 386 15.96 11.77 -2.60
C PRO A 386 14.79 12.59 -3.18
N GLY A 387 14.80 13.91 -2.93
CA GLY A 387 13.79 14.83 -3.46
C GLY A 387 12.53 14.97 -2.60
N TYR A 388 12.54 14.46 -1.38
CA TYR A 388 11.54 14.78 -0.37
C TYR A 388 12.02 15.84 0.59
N GLU A 389 11.10 16.72 0.97
CA GLU A 389 11.19 17.62 2.10
C GLU A 389 10.05 17.31 3.06
N GLY A 390 10.34 17.23 4.36
CA GLY A 390 9.36 16.98 5.41
C GLY A 390 9.37 18.06 6.48
N ARG A 391 8.20 18.34 7.08
CA ARG A 391 8.02 19.14 8.29
C ARG A 391 7.12 18.40 9.25
N LEU A 392 7.40 18.50 10.54
CA LEU A 392 6.45 18.11 11.58
C LEU A 392 5.75 19.36 12.10
N VAL A 393 4.43 19.28 12.28
CA VAL A 393 3.65 20.38 12.87
C VAL A 393 2.80 19.86 14.02
N ASP A 394 2.64 20.69 15.06
CA ASP A 394 1.71 20.45 16.14
C ASP A 394 0.25 20.73 15.73
N ARG A 395 -0.68 20.63 16.68
CA ARG A 395 -2.12 20.85 16.45
C ARG A 395 -2.47 22.27 16.02
N ASP A 396 -1.67 23.23 16.44
CA ASP A 396 -1.86 24.65 16.15
C ASP A 396 -1.19 25.03 14.82
N GLY A 397 -0.55 24.05 14.16
CA GLY A 397 0.16 24.22 12.88
C GLY A 397 1.56 24.81 13.05
N LYS A 398 2.09 24.88 14.28
CA LYS A 398 3.44 25.34 14.56
C LYS A 398 4.44 24.23 14.26
N GLU A 399 5.56 24.59 13.63
CA GLU A 399 6.64 23.65 13.29
C GLU A 399 7.28 23.04 14.55
N VAL A 400 7.36 21.70 14.60
CA VAL A 400 8.06 20.93 15.63
C VAL A 400 9.45 20.63 15.11
N THR A 401 10.46 21.19 15.74
CA THR A 401 11.88 21.05 15.35
C THR A 401 12.68 20.18 16.31
N GLU A 402 12.09 19.86 17.45
CA GLU A 402 12.69 19.03 18.49
C GLU A 402 12.62 17.56 18.11
N LEU A 403 13.71 16.83 18.31
CA LEU A 403 13.76 15.38 18.13
C LEU A 403 12.88 14.69 19.19
N ASP A 404 12.47 13.45 18.91
CA ASP A 404 11.65 12.62 19.82
C ASP A 404 10.30 13.29 20.22
N THR A 405 9.87 14.28 19.43
CA THR A 405 8.62 15.02 19.65
C THR A 405 7.66 14.77 18.51
N PRO A 406 6.46 14.22 18.77
CA PRO A 406 5.49 13.92 17.73
C PRO A 406 4.88 15.16 17.08
N GLY A 407 4.72 15.11 15.75
CA GLY A 407 3.99 16.10 14.97
C GLY A 407 3.34 15.47 13.72
N GLU A 408 2.31 16.13 13.15
CA GLU A 408 1.76 15.72 11.87
C GLU A 408 2.82 15.93 10.78
N LEU A 409 3.11 14.88 10.02
CA LEU A 409 4.05 14.98 8.90
C LEU A 409 3.41 15.70 7.73
N LEU A 410 4.07 16.77 7.29
CA LEU A 410 3.80 17.48 6.05
C LEU A 410 4.90 17.18 5.04
N LEU A 411 4.52 16.94 3.78
CA LEU A 411 5.46 16.54 2.71
C LEU A 411 5.42 17.46 1.50
N ARG A 412 6.58 17.66 0.89
CA ARG A 412 6.75 18.27 -0.43
C ARG A 412 7.67 17.39 -1.28
N SER A 413 7.25 17.05 -2.49
CA SER A 413 8.02 16.25 -3.45
C SER A 413 7.35 16.30 -4.83
N PRO A 414 8.07 16.06 -5.95
CA PRO A 414 7.46 15.91 -7.27
C PRO A 414 6.56 14.67 -7.39
N THR A 415 6.49 13.81 -6.38
CA THR A 415 5.66 12.60 -6.33
C THR A 415 4.27 12.83 -5.73
N VAL A 416 4.05 14.01 -5.15
CA VAL A 416 2.76 14.34 -4.50
C VAL A 416 1.66 14.44 -5.55
N MET A 417 0.53 13.80 -5.27
CA MET A 417 -0.65 13.70 -6.13
C MET A 417 -1.15 15.05 -6.65
N LEU A 418 -1.92 15.02 -7.73
CA LEU A 418 -2.65 16.20 -8.23
C LEU A 418 -3.84 16.58 -7.35
N GLY A 419 -4.43 15.60 -6.67
CA GLY A 419 -5.61 15.74 -5.82
C GLY A 419 -6.49 14.51 -5.88
N TYR A 420 -7.74 14.64 -5.42
CA TYR A 420 -8.75 13.60 -5.48
C TYR A 420 -9.76 13.91 -6.59
N LEU A 421 -10.02 12.93 -7.46
CA LEU A 421 -10.95 13.06 -8.59
C LEU A 421 -12.34 13.50 -8.10
N ASP A 422 -12.89 14.54 -8.73
CA ASP A 422 -14.21 15.12 -8.46
C ASP A 422 -14.46 15.44 -6.97
N ASN A 423 -13.39 15.73 -6.19
CA ASN A 423 -13.47 16.02 -4.76
C ASN A 423 -12.55 17.18 -4.34
N GLU A 424 -12.91 18.40 -4.75
CA GLU A 424 -12.14 19.62 -4.43
C GLU A 424 -12.06 19.90 -2.93
N LYS A 425 -13.09 19.57 -2.16
CA LYS A 425 -13.12 19.80 -0.70
C LYS A 425 -12.02 19.01 -0.01
N GLU A 426 -11.96 17.72 -0.27
CA GLU A 426 -10.92 16.84 0.32
C GLU A 426 -9.54 17.17 -0.25
N THR A 427 -9.45 17.56 -1.52
CA THR A 427 -8.19 18.03 -2.12
C THR A 427 -7.67 19.27 -1.39
N LYS A 428 -8.51 20.29 -1.17
CA LYS A 428 -8.12 21.49 -0.41
C LYS A 428 -7.70 21.16 1.03
N GLN A 429 -8.37 20.22 1.68
CA GLN A 429 -8.02 19.79 3.04
C GLN A 429 -6.71 18.99 3.12
N ALA A 430 -6.35 18.30 2.03
CA ALA A 430 -5.11 17.53 1.96
C ALA A 430 -3.86 18.42 1.82
N PHE A 431 -4.01 19.70 1.51
CA PHE A 431 -2.88 20.61 1.34
C PHE A 431 -2.96 21.80 2.30
N THR A 432 -1.78 22.27 2.72
CA THR A 432 -1.65 23.56 3.40
C THR A 432 -1.74 24.71 2.41
N GLY A 433 -1.91 25.94 2.91
CA GLY A 433 -1.94 27.14 2.04
C GLY A 433 -0.66 27.35 1.22
N ASP A 434 0.49 26.89 1.71
CA ASP A 434 1.79 26.88 1.04
C ASP A 434 2.11 25.55 0.31
N LYS A 435 1.07 24.73 0.02
CA LYS A 435 1.09 23.52 -0.82
C LYS A 435 1.91 22.34 -0.26
N TRP A 436 2.02 22.19 1.03
CA TRP A 436 2.50 20.94 1.63
C TRP A 436 1.35 19.94 1.72
N LEU A 437 1.61 18.68 1.38
CA LEU A 437 0.67 17.59 1.60
C LEU A 437 0.60 17.25 3.09
N ARG A 438 -0.60 17.26 3.66
CA ARG A 438 -0.89 16.71 4.97
C ARG A 438 -1.02 15.20 4.87
N THR A 439 -0.14 14.47 5.52
CA THR A 439 -0.21 12.99 5.48
C THR A 439 -1.33 12.45 6.39
N GLY A 440 -1.68 13.20 7.43
CA GLY A 440 -2.55 12.74 8.51
C GLY A 440 -1.88 11.71 9.41
N ASP A 441 -0.58 11.46 9.24
CA ASP A 441 0.21 10.56 10.07
C ASP A 441 1.00 11.39 11.10
N LEU A 442 0.89 10.98 12.37
CA LEU A 442 1.67 11.53 13.48
C LEU A 442 3.03 10.82 13.48
N MET A 443 4.07 11.57 13.28
CA MET A 443 5.44 11.08 13.17
C MET A 443 6.35 11.75 14.18
N GLU A 444 7.44 11.09 14.52
CA GLU A 444 8.56 11.70 15.22
C GLU A 444 9.88 11.38 14.51
N ILE A 445 10.88 12.18 14.75
CA ILE A 445 12.21 12.02 14.20
C ILE A 445 13.18 11.72 15.32
N ARG A 446 13.93 10.63 15.19
CA ARG A 446 14.98 10.21 16.12
C ARG A 446 16.30 10.09 15.42
N LYS A 447 17.41 10.26 16.13
CA LYS A 447 18.75 10.04 15.57
C LYS A 447 19.24 8.64 15.86
N SER A 448 19.81 8.00 14.82
CA SER A 448 20.57 6.76 14.98
C SER A 448 21.91 6.99 15.67
N ASN A 449 22.60 5.90 16.02
CA ASN A 449 23.99 5.96 16.52
C ASN A 449 24.97 6.59 15.53
N ASN A 450 24.63 6.56 14.22
CA ASN A 450 25.42 7.21 13.16
C ASN A 450 25.12 8.71 13.03
N GLY A 451 24.19 9.25 13.85
CA GLY A 451 23.79 10.66 13.85
C GLY A 451 22.78 11.04 12.77
N HIS A 452 22.26 10.08 11.99
CA HIS A 452 21.29 10.34 10.95
C HIS A 452 19.84 10.30 11.49
N GLU A 453 18.98 11.10 10.88
CA GLU A 453 17.59 11.25 11.24
C GLU A 453 16.74 10.13 10.64
N HIS A 454 15.96 9.45 11.47
CA HIS A 454 15.02 8.40 11.10
C HIS A 454 13.59 8.82 11.42
N LEU A 455 12.65 8.47 10.55
CA LEU A 455 11.22 8.68 10.77
C LEU A 455 10.62 7.49 11.53
N PHE A 456 9.76 7.81 12.51
CA PHE A 456 8.97 6.84 13.27
C PHE A 456 7.50 7.20 13.18
N ILE A 457 6.66 6.22 12.81
CA ILE A 457 5.20 6.39 12.86
C ILE A 457 4.76 6.21 14.30
N VAL A 458 4.13 7.25 14.85
CA VAL A 458 3.52 7.21 16.19
C VAL A 458 2.08 6.73 16.06
N ASP A 459 1.27 7.38 15.19
CA ASP A 459 -0.13 7.01 14.92
C ASP A 459 -0.69 7.79 13.73
N ARG A 460 -2.00 7.67 13.51
CA ARG A 460 -2.74 8.55 12.63
C ARG A 460 -3.50 9.61 13.42
N VAL A 461 -3.37 10.87 13.02
CA VAL A 461 -4.02 12.01 13.68
C VAL A 461 -5.54 11.78 13.86
N LYS A 462 -6.21 11.17 12.88
CA LYS A 462 -7.65 10.88 12.92
C LYS A 462 -8.01 9.56 13.63
N GLU A 463 -7.02 8.78 14.05
CA GLU A 463 -7.24 7.50 14.74
C GLU A 463 -7.02 7.61 16.24
N LEU A 464 -6.39 8.70 16.70
CA LEU A 464 -6.20 8.96 18.11
C LEU A 464 -7.54 9.01 18.87
N ILE A 465 -7.60 8.27 19.97
CA ILE A 465 -8.78 8.19 20.83
C ILE A 465 -8.73 9.37 21.82
N LYS A 466 -9.80 10.12 21.93
CA LYS A 466 -9.87 11.33 22.76
C LYS A 466 -10.48 11.00 24.13
N VAL A 467 -9.66 10.57 25.07
CA VAL A 467 -10.08 10.22 26.44
C VAL A 467 -9.95 11.43 27.36
N ARG A 468 -11.06 12.04 27.79
CA ARG A 468 -11.06 13.21 28.69
C ARG A 468 -10.11 14.34 28.27
N GLY A 469 -10.03 14.59 26.94
CA GLY A 469 -9.12 15.58 26.35
C GLY A 469 -7.68 15.09 26.11
N MET A 470 -7.29 13.94 26.68
CA MET A 470 -6.02 13.28 26.39
C MET A 470 -6.11 12.50 25.09
N GLN A 471 -5.00 12.43 24.34
CA GLN A 471 -4.94 11.63 23.12
C GLN A 471 -4.25 10.31 23.43
N VAL A 472 -4.92 9.23 23.02
CA VAL A 472 -4.45 7.86 23.18
C VAL A 472 -4.23 7.27 21.81
N SER A 473 -3.03 6.77 21.58
CA SER A 473 -2.67 6.06 20.34
C SER A 473 -3.24 4.63 20.40
N PRO A 474 -4.18 4.25 19.53
CA PRO A 474 -4.58 2.86 19.39
C PRO A 474 -3.41 1.94 19.09
N THR A 475 -2.48 2.39 18.27
CA THR A 475 -1.31 1.62 17.82
C THR A 475 -0.38 1.28 18.99
N GLU A 476 -0.22 2.16 19.96
CA GLU A 476 0.54 1.90 21.18
C GLU A 476 -0.06 0.73 21.99
N ILE A 477 -1.38 0.77 22.19
CA ILE A 477 -2.11 -0.29 22.91
C ILE A 477 -2.08 -1.60 22.12
N GLU A 478 -2.26 -1.55 20.80
CA GLU A 478 -2.18 -2.72 19.92
C GLU A 478 -0.80 -3.38 19.94
N ALA A 479 0.26 -2.58 19.93
CA ALA A 479 1.64 -3.08 20.03
C ALA A 479 1.89 -3.79 21.36
N LEU A 480 1.37 -3.25 22.47
CA LEU A 480 1.44 -3.90 23.77
C LEU A 480 0.65 -5.21 23.79
N LEU A 481 -0.61 -5.19 23.35
CA LEU A 481 -1.50 -6.35 23.33
C LEU A 481 -0.99 -7.49 22.43
N SER A 482 -0.30 -7.15 21.34
CA SER A 482 0.31 -8.15 20.45
C SER A 482 1.43 -8.97 21.12
N ARG A 483 1.97 -8.51 22.24
CA ARG A 483 2.96 -9.24 23.07
C ARG A 483 2.31 -10.26 24.02
N HIS A 484 1.00 -10.17 24.21
CA HIS A 484 0.28 -11.06 25.10
C HIS A 484 0.12 -12.45 24.50
N PRO A 485 0.45 -13.57 25.19
CA PRO A 485 0.50 -14.92 24.59
C PRO A 485 -0.87 -15.45 24.14
N ARG A 486 -1.96 -14.84 24.61
CA ARG A 486 -3.34 -15.23 24.23
C ARG A 486 -3.92 -14.40 23.08
N VAL A 487 -3.18 -13.38 22.59
CA VAL A 487 -3.60 -12.47 21.51
C VAL A 487 -2.95 -12.87 20.19
N ALA A 488 -3.76 -13.25 19.21
CA ALA A 488 -3.29 -13.57 17.85
C ALA A 488 -3.33 -12.35 16.91
N ASP A 489 -4.34 -11.47 17.08
CA ASP A 489 -4.52 -10.24 16.30
C ASP A 489 -5.37 -9.26 17.12
N VAL A 490 -5.17 -7.94 16.93
CA VAL A 490 -5.87 -6.94 17.73
C VAL A 490 -6.13 -5.66 16.93
N CYS A 491 -7.26 -5.02 17.22
CA CYS A 491 -7.61 -3.69 16.72
C CYS A 491 -8.26 -2.87 17.84
N VAL A 492 -7.64 -1.77 18.21
CA VAL A 492 -8.16 -0.84 19.22
C VAL A 492 -8.83 0.34 18.53
N VAL A 493 -10.05 0.68 18.94
CA VAL A 493 -10.85 1.76 18.36
C VAL A 493 -11.53 2.60 19.43
N PRO A 494 -11.92 3.85 19.12
CA PRO A 494 -12.71 4.67 20.05
C PRO A 494 -14.12 4.09 20.20
N LEU A 495 -14.55 3.90 21.46
CA LEU A 495 -15.95 3.70 21.84
C LEU A 495 -16.50 5.05 22.30
N PRO A 496 -17.55 5.62 21.67
CA PRO A 496 -18.16 6.86 22.14
C PRO A 496 -18.68 6.77 23.56
N HIS A 497 -18.39 7.79 24.40
CA HIS A 497 -18.77 7.85 25.80
C HIS A 497 -19.16 9.27 26.21
N ASP A 498 -20.31 9.45 26.87
CA ASP A 498 -20.91 10.77 27.11
C ASP A 498 -20.05 11.70 27.99
N ILE A 499 -19.29 11.13 28.95
CA ILE A 499 -18.47 11.91 29.91
C ILE A 499 -17.01 11.99 29.44
N ALA A 500 -16.44 10.88 28.96
CA ALA A 500 -15.02 10.80 28.60
C ALA A 500 -14.75 11.24 27.15
N GLY A 501 -15.78 11.51 26.36
CA GLY A 501 -15.71 11.68 24.91
C GLY A 501 -15.57 10.34 24.20
N GLU A 502 -14.45 9.69 24.38
CA GLU A 502 -14.18 8.35 23.82
C GLU A 502 -13.43 7.50 24.85
N LEU A 503 -13.55 6.17 24.71
CA LEU A 503 -12.82 5.18 25.52
C LEU A 503 -12.15 4.15 24.60
N PRO A 504 -10.93 3.66 24.92
CA PRO A 504 -10.29 2.60 24.16
C PRO A 504 -11.05 1.27 24.30
N LEU A 505 -11.52 0.72 23.16
CA LEU A 505 -12.16 -0.60 23.04
C LEU A 505 -11.26 -1.49 22.20
N ALA A 506 -10.88 -2.66 22.70
CA ALA A 506 -10.08 -3.63 21.97
C ALA A 506 -10.94 -4.74 21.37
N PHE A 507 -10.83 -4.95 20.05
CA PHE A 507 -11.28 -6.16 19.37
C PHE A 507 -10.09 -7.11 19.25
N ILE A 508 -10.19 -8.31 19.82
CA ILE A 508 -9.09 -9.26 19.95
C ILE A 508 -9.45 -10.60 19.29
N VAL A 509 -8.55 -11.13 18.46
CA VAL A 509 -8.58 -12.51 18.00
C VAL A 509 -7.68 -13.32 18.92
N ARG A 510 -8.25 -14.35 19.54
CA ARG A 510 -7.54 -15.22 20.50
C ARG A 510 -6.63 -16.21 19.78
N THR A 511 -5.47 -16.54 20.38
CA THR A 511 -4.68 -17.71 19.97
C THR A 511 -5.45 -19.01 20.25
N PRO A 512 -5.08 -20.17 19.65
CA PRO A 512 -5.68 -21.45 20.00
C PRO A 512 -5.72 -21.70 21.51
N ALA A 513 -4.61 -21.46 22.23
CA ALA A 513 -4.53 -21.60 23.67
C ALA A 513 -5.48 -20.63 24.43
N GLY A 514 -5.70 -19.43 23.93
CA GLY A 514 -6.64 -18.48 24.52
C GLY A 514 -8.11 -18.79 24.25
N LYS A 515 -8.41 -19.62 23.23
CA LYS A 515 -9.80 -20.05 22.95
C LYS A 515 -10.33 -21.03 23.97
N ASP A 516 -9.45 -21.80 24.61
CA ASP A 516 -9.80 -22.82 25.61
C ASP A 516 -9.99 -22.23 27.01
N GLU A 517 -9.67 -20.94 27.21
CA GLU A 517 -9.79 -20.27 28.50
C GLU A 517 -11.17 -19.63 28.71
N ASP A 518 -11.55 -19.49 29.99
CA ASP A 518 -12.75 -18.75 30.37
C ASP A 518 -12.66 -17.29 29.88
N GLU A 519 -13.68 -16.86 29.16
CA GLU A 519 -13.67 -15.55 28.51
C GLU A 519 -13.55 -14.39 29.52
N ARG A 520 -14.19 -14.52 30.70
CA ARG A 520 -14.18 -13.48 31.73
C ARG A 520 -12.81 -13.39 32.40
N ALA A 521 -12.23 -14.55 32.71
CA ALA A 521 -10.89 -14.61 33.30
C ALA A 521 -9.84 -14.05 32.35
N LEU A 522 -9.90 -14.41 31.05
CA LEU A 522 -8.98 -13.91 30.05
C LEU A 522 -9.12 -12.39 29.83
N LYS A 523 -10.35 -11.84 29.84
CA LYS A 523 -10.54 -10.38 29.77
C LYS A 523 -9.90 -9.68 30.98
N GLN A 524 -10.01 -10.24 32.19
CA GLN A 524 -9.37 -9.69 33.38
C GLN A 524 -7.84 -9.74 33.30
N GLU A 525 -7.29 -10.86 32.84
CA GLU A 525 -5.84 -11.02 32.60
C GLU A 525 -5.31 -9.95 31.62
N ILE A 526 -5.98 -9.77 30.47
CA ILE A 526 -5.58 -8.80 29.45
C ILE A 526 -5.72 -7.35 29.99
N HIS A 527 -6.78 -7.03 30.75
CA HIS A 527 -6.90 -5.73 31.40
C HIS A 527 -5.74 -5.50 32.38
N GLY A 528 -5.42 -6.48 33.23
CA GLY A 528 -4.29 -6.41 34.16
C GLY A 528 -2.97 -6.17 33.43
N PHE A 529 -2.74 -6.87 32.33
CA PHE A 529 -1.55 -6.71 31.51
C PHE A 529 -1.39 -5.29 30.95
N VAL A 530 -2.48 -4.69 30.43
CA VAL A 530 -2.46 -3.31 29.94
C VAL A 530 -2.28 -2.30 31.07
N ASN A 531 -2.95 -2.51 32.20
CA ASN A 531 -2.92 -1.60 33.35
C ASN A 531 -1.54 -1.53 34.02
N GLN A 532 -0.75 -2.61 33.94
CA GLN A 532 0.62 -2.63 34.48
C GLN A 532 1.61 -1.83 33.65
N GLU A 533 1.38 -1.73 32.34
CA GLU A 533 2.36 -1.17 31.40
C GLU A 533 2.01 0.25 30.92
N LEU A 534 0.73 0.66 31.00
CA LEU A 534 0.26 1.94 30.46
C LEU A 534 -0.42 2.80 31.55
N ALA A 535 -0.37 4.12 31.35
CA ALA A 535 -1.06 5.07 32.17
C ALA A 535 -2.59 4.93 32.11
N ASP A 536 -3.31 5.26 33.17
CA ASP A 536 -4.75 5.04 33.40
C ASP A 536 -5.65 5.51 32.24
N TYR A 537 -5.35 6.67 31.66
CA TYR A 537 -6.14 7.20 30.54
C TYR A 537 -5.99 6.38 29.24
N LYS A 538 -5.01 5.48 29.16
CA LYS A 538 -4.77 4.56 28.05
C LYS A 538 -5.39 3.18 28.28
N HIS A 539 -5.95 2.92 29.45
CA HIS A 539 -6.54 1.63 29.79
C HIS A 539 -7.75 1.32 28.89
N LEU A 540 -8.06 0.03 28.72
CA LEU A 540 -9.16 -0.45 27.88
C LEU A 540 -10.53 -0.20 28.54
N ALA A 541 -10.80 1.04 28.94
CA ALA A 541 -12.04 1.41 29.61
C ALA A 541 -13.30 1.22 28.75
N GLY A 542 -13.16 1.13 27.44
CA GLY A 542 -14.23 0.73 26.51
C GLY A 542 -14.51 -0.78 26.50
N GLY A 543 -13.62 -1.58 27.10
CA GLY A 543 -13.75 -3.02 27.21
C GLY A 543 -12.97 -3.81 26.17
N ILE A 544 -13.21 -5.13 26.16
CA ILE A 544 -12.61 -6.10 25.24
C ILE A 544 -13.71 -6.93 24.60
N GLU A 545 -13.65 -7.07 23.26
CA GLU A 545 -14.54 -7.95 22.48
C GLU A 545 -13.71 -8.98 21.71
N PHE A 546 -14.02 -10.27 21.90
CA PHE A 546 -13.36 -11.33 21.16
C PHE A 546 -14.02 -11.58 19.81
N LEU A 547 -13.20 -11.78 18.78
CA LEU A 547 -13.62 -12.09 17.40
C LEU A 547 -12.92 -13.35 16.90
N GLU A 548 -13.54 -14.03 15.93
CA GLU A 548 -12.87 -15.13 15.20
C GLU A 548 -11.79 -14.61 14.24
N ALA A 549 -12.04 -13.46 13.61
CA ALA A 549 -11.08 -12.78 12.73
C ALA A 549 -11.35 -11.29 12.68
N LEU A 550 -10.31 -10.47 12.46
CA LEU A 550 -10.44 -9.06 12.11
C LEU A 550 -10.66 -8.90 10.61
N PRO A 551 -11.55 -8.00 10.17
CA PRO A 551 -11.73 -7.72 8.75
C PRO A 551 -10.47 -7.06 8.18
N LYS A 552 -9.98 -7.59 7.04
CA LYS A 552 -8.76 -7.10 6.38
C LYS A 552 -9.04 -6.67 4.94
N SER A 553 -8.28 -5.70 4.45
CA SER A 553 -8.26 -5.33 3.03
C SER A 553 -7.45 -6.35 2.23
N ALA A 554 -7.52 -6.26 0.89
CA ALA A 554 -6.68 -7.07 0.00
C ALA A 554 -5.16 -6.87 0.23
N SER A 555 -4.76 -5.70 0.73
CA SER A 555 -3.37 -5.41 1.14
C SER A 555 -3.03 -5.88 2.56
N GLY A 556 -3.92 -6.64 3.23
CA GLY A 556 -3.70 -7.17 4.57
C GLY A 556 -3.91 -6.16 5.71
N LYS A 557 -4.27 -4.91 5.43
CA LYS A 557 -4.56 -3.89 6.46
C LYS A 557 -5.90 -4.16 7.14
N THR A 558 -5.95 -4.04 8.47
CA THR A 558 -7.21 -4.10 9.22
C THR A 558 -8.14 -2.97 8.79
N LYS A 559 -9.38 -3.30 8.47
CA LYS A 559 -10.43 -2.33 8.12
C LYS A 559 -10.97 -1.66 9.39
N ARG A 560 -10.14 -0.81 10.00
CA ARG A 560 -10.44 -0.12 11.27
C ARG A 560 -11.76 0.66 11.23
N GLY A 561 -12.15 1.20 10.06
CA GLY A 561 -13.44 1.87 9.87
C GLY A 561 -14.64 0.96 10.20
N GLU A 562 -14.61 -0.31 9.76
CA GLU A 562 -15.65 -1.28 10.10
C GLU A 562 -15.70 -1.57 11.60
N MET A 563 -14.55 -1.58 12.28
CA MET A 563 -14.48 -1.77 13.73
C MET A 563 -15.01 -0.55 14.49
N LYS A 564 -14.71 0.67 14.02
CA LYS A 564 -15.29 1.92 14.58
C LYS A 564 -16.83 1.94 14.47
N GLU A 565 -17.38 1.56 13.31
CA GLU A 565 -18.84 1.45 13.14
C GLU A 565 -19.46 0.38 14.05
N ARG A 566 -18.77 -0.75 14.27
CA ARG A 566 -19.21 -1.77 15.22
C ARG A 566 -19.21 -1.24 16.65
N ALA A 567 -18.15 -0.54 17.07
CA ALA A 567 -18.06 0.09 18.38
C ALA A 567 -19.18 1.12 18.60
N LYS A 568 -19.48 1.94 17.59
CA LYS A 568 -20.56 2.91 17.64
C LYS A 568 -21.92 2.25 17.82
N LYS A 569 -22.24 1.19 17.05
CA LYS A 569 -23.47 0.41 17.24
C LYS A 569 -23.58 -0.21 18.62
N MET A 570 -22.47 -0.64 19.23
CA MET A 570 -22.44 -1.15 20.61
C MET A 570 -22.78 -0.04 21.61
N ALA A 571 -22.23 1.17 21.44
CA ALA A 571 -22.57 2.32 22.26
C ALA A 571 -24.05 2.70 22.15
N ASP A 572 -24.59 2.78 20.93
CA ASP A 572 -26.00 3.11 20.68
C ASP A 572 -26.95 2.05 21.27
N SER A 573 -26.62 0.76 21.13
CA SER A 573 -27.41 -0.35 21.70
C SER A 573 -27.43 -0.34 23.23
N SER A 574 -26.36 0.09 23.88
CA SER A 574 -26.30 0.22 25.35
C SER A 574 -27.11 1.41 25.86
N LYS A 575 -27.17 2.52 25.10
CA LYS A 575 -28.03 3.68 25.39
C LYS A 575 -29.53 3.34 25.27
N ALA A 576 -29.91 2.59 24.24
CA ALA A 576 -31.30 2.18 24.02
C ALA A 576 -31.85 1.22 25.09
N ARG A 577 -30.99 0.48 25.79
CA ARG A 577 -31.39 -0.49 26.85
C ARG A 577 -31.51 0.12 28.24
N ASN A 578 -31.27 1.43 28.39
CA ASN A 578 -31.35 2.15 29.68
C ASN A 578 -30.62 1.46 30.87
N THR A 579 -29.60 0.65 30.52
CA THR A 579 -28.76 -0.05 31.50
C THR A 579 -27.54 0.82 31.75
N PRO A 580 -27.35 1.42 32.93
CA PRO A 580 -26.10 2.07 33.23
C PRO A 580 -25.02 1.00 33.09
N LYS A 581 -24.10 1.15 32.14
CA LYS A 581 -22.85 0.41 32.18
C LYS A 581 -22.18 0.82 33.46
N VAL A 582 -22.25 -0.04 34.48
CA VAL A 582 -21.52 0.13 35.74
C VAL A 582 -20.05 0.28 35.31
N LEU A 583 -19.59 1.52 35.35
CA LEU A 583 -18.17 1.80 35.43
C LEU A 583 -17.70 1.12 36.71
N GLN A 584 -17.10 -0.04 36.62
CA GLN A 584 -16.17 -0.49 37.65
C GLN A 584 -14.95 0.43 37.53
N VAL A 585 -15.13 1.65 38.01
CA VAL A 585 -14.01 2.50 38.41
C VAL A 585 -13.45 1.80 39.65
N TYR A 586 -12.33 1.11 39.46
CA TYR A 586 -11.51 0.74 40.61
C TYR A 586 -10.97 2.06 41.18
N VAL A 587 -11.72 2.64 42.09
CA VAL A 587 -11.22 3.66 42.99
C VAL A 587 -10.29 2.90 43.96
N TYR A 588 -9.00 3.04 43.76
CA TYR A 588 -8.07 2.72 44.83
C TYR A 588 -8.29 3.77 45.92
N GLU A 589 -8.92 3.38 47.02
CA GLU A 589 -8.82 4.08 48.27
C GLU A 589 -7.33 4.09 48.64
N THR A 590 -6.72 5.25 48.56
CA THR A 590 -5.47 5.51 49.24
C THR A 590 -5.78 5.44 50.73
N SER A 591 -5.34 4.37 51.38
CA SER A 591 -5.28 4.34 52.85
C SER A 591 -4.24 5.36 53.30
N ASP A 592 -4.69 6.55 53.63
CA ASP A 592 -3.94 7.45 54.48
C ASP A 592 -3.92 6.81 55.89
N GLU A 593 -2.86 6.10 56.18
CA GLU A 593 -2.49 5.82 57.58
C GLU A 593 -1.92 7.10 58.17
N ASP A 594 -2.82 7.88 58.76
CA ASP A 594 -2.42 8.88 59.74
C ASP A 594 -1.79 8.14 60.93
N SER A 595 -0.48 8.20 61.02
CA SER A 595 0.24 7.93 62.27
C SER A 595 0.11 9.16 63.19
N ASP A 596 -0.88 9.10 64.05
CA ASP A 596 -0.97 9.90 65.22
C ASP A 596 0.07 9.36 66.24
N ASP A 597 1.15 10.07 66.41
CA ASP A 597 2.04 9.91 67.60
C ASP A 597 2.09 11.24 68.33
N GLY A 598 1.31 11.26 69.40
CA GLY A 598 1.41 12.25 70.41
C GLY A 598 2.65 12.06 71.32
N GLU A 599 3.34 13.06 71.50
CA GLU A 599 3.89 13.72 72.73
C GLU A 599 5.01 14.68 72.32
#